data_59b0413963499ad49c28d3ebd1a5dad6
#
_entry.id   59b0413963499ad49c28d3ebd1a5dad6
#
_cell.length_a   1.000
_cell.length_b   1.000
_cell.length_c   1.000
_cell.angle_alpha   90.00
_cell.angle_beta   90.00
_cell.angle_gamma   90.00
#
_symmetry.space_group_name_H-M   'P 1'
#
loop_
_entity.id
_entity.type
_entity.pdbx_description
1 polymer ?
#
loop_
_entity_poly.entity_id
_entity_poly.type
_entity_poly.pdbx_seq_one_letter_code
_entity_poly.pdbx_strand_id
1 'polypeptide(L)'
;VQTGEAPSPAPVPAEDAEENEYDYKEILSDEDGLLVARIVGKRWSGFIAVIDDPMRVQVSVCPVFSTEIRGYSVAEHAENTGAVLAINGGGFEDPGGAGNGAMPTGNVMANGELRWNSYGSTVGMDGSGLLHVGEFSGNQCVEMGLQWAVGYGPTLVENGVIREGLDPLYLEPRTAVG
;
A
#
# COMPACT_ATOMS: atom_id res chain seq x y z
N VAL A 1 -31.92 -6.43 -23.02
CA VAL A 1 -31.01 -6.24 -21.92
C VAL A 1 -29.94 -5.29 -22.41
N GLN A 2 -30.02 -4.01 -22.02
CA GLN A 2 -29.00 -3.01 -22.35
C GLN A 2 -27.87 -3.16 -21.34
N THR A 3 -26.68 -3.49 -21.82
CA THR A 3 -25.44 -3.42 -21.05
C THR A 3 -25.04 -1.94 -20.96
N GLY A 4 -25.28 -1.36 -19.79
CA GLY A 4 -24.79 -0.02 -19.48
C GLY A 4 -23.27 -0.04 -19.28
N GLU A 5 -22.56 0.55 -20.23
CA GLU A 5 -21.14 0.87 -20.10
C GLU A 5 -20.99 1.94 -19.02
N ALA A 6 -20.16 1.67 -18.01
CA ALA A 6 -19.88 2.65 -16.96
C ALA A 6 -19.19 3.87 -17.59
N PRO A 7 -19.56 5.10 -17.21
CA PRO A 7 -18.91 6.29 -17.78
C PRO A 7 -17.44 6.33 -17.34
N SER A 8 -16.55 6.45 -18.34
CA SER A 8 -15.14 6.79 -18.12
C SER A 8 -15.07 8.10 -17.32
N PRO A 9 -14.23 8.19 -16.29
CA PRO A 9 -14.07 9.45 -15.56
C PRO A 9 -13.58 10.53 -16.54
N ALA A 10 -14.22 11.69 -16.48
CA ALA A 10 -13.82 12.85 -17.25
C ALA A 10 -12.40 13.28 -16.84
N PRO A 11 -11.55 13.69 -17.79
CA PRO A 11 -10.22 14.20 -17.44
C PRO A 11 -10.36 15.43 -16.55
N VAL A 12 -9.67 15.42 -15.42
CA VAL A 12 -9.57 16.57 -14.51
C VAL A 12 -8.91 17.71 -15.30
N PRO A 13 -9.48 18.94 -15.32
CA PRO A 13 -8.86 20.06 -16.00
C PRO A 13 -7.48 20.37 -15.40
N ALA A 14 -6.48 20.47 -16.23
CA ALA A 14 -5.08 20.71 -15.85
C ALA A 14 -4.78 22.17 -15.41
N GLU A 15 -5.80 22.98 -15.08
CA GLU A 15 -5.61 24.42 -14.87
C GLU A 15 -5.55 24.88 -13.42
N ASP A 16 -5.76 24.00 -12.41
CA ASP A 16 -5.67 24.35 -10.98
C ASP A 16 -4.74 23.42 -10.17
N ALA A 17 -3.87 22.67 -10.83
CA ALA A 17 -2.73 22.09 -10.14
C ALA A 17 -1.76 23.25 -9.82
N GLU A 18 -1.92 23.93 -8.68
CA GLU A 18 -0.75 24.53 -8.05
C GLU A 18 0.32 23.45 -8.08
N GLU A 19 1.44 23.74 -8.76
CA GLU A 19 2.62 22.89 -8.74
C GLU A 19 2.95 22.65 -7.26
N ASN A 20 2.47 21.55 -6.73
CA ASN A 20 3.00 20.97 -5.51
C ASN A 20 4.40 20.50 -5.88
N GLU A 21 5.31 21.44 -5.98
CA GLU A 21 6.73 21.24 -6.09
C GLU A 21 7.15 20.49 -4.82
N TYR A 22 7.09 19.14 -4.88
CA TYR A 22 7.73 18.33 -3.86
C TYR A 22 9.23 18.63 -3.96
N ASP A 23 9.68 19.44 -3.03
CA ASP A 23 11.08 19.81 -2.90
C ASP A 23 11.83 18.53 -2.46
N TYR A 24 12.20 17.68 -3.46
CA TYR A 24 13.13 16.57 -3.22
C TYR A 24 14.41 17.16 -2.66
N LYS A 25 14.64 16.95 -1.35
CA LYS A 25 15.83 17.53 -0.71
C LYS A 25 17.09 16.74 -1.06
N GLU A 26 16.95 15.46 -1.36
CA GLU A 26 18.08 14.59 -1.63
C GLU A 26 17.61 13.34 -2.38
N ILE A 27 18.15 13.09 -3.57
CA ILE A 27 17.98 11.83 -4.27
C ILE A 27 19.03 10.86 -3.70
N LEU A 28 18.57 9.75 -3.15
CA LEU A 28 19.40 8.71 -2.54
C LEU A 28 19.78 7.62 -3.54
N SER A 29 18.87 7.30 -4.46
CA SER A 29 19.08 6.36 -5.55
C SER A 29 18.13 6.72 -6.70
N ASP A 30 18.60 6.54 -7.93
CA ASP A 30 17.82 6.65 -9.18
C ASP A 30 18.42 5.65 -10.17
N GLU A 31 18.13 4.39 -9.94
CA GLU A 31 18.71 3.29 -10.69
C GLU A 31 17.66 2.21 -10.98
N ASP A 32 17.73 1.60 -12.15
CA ASP A 32 16.91 0.46 -12.55
C ASP A 32 15.39 0.70 -12.40
N GLY A 33 14.90 1.93 -12.65
CA GLY A 33 13.48 2.26 -12.52
C GLY A 33 12.99 2.35 -11.07
N LEU A 34 13.89 2.55 -10.12
CA LEU A 34 13.61 2.81 -8.71
C LEU A 34 14.25 4.14 -8.30
N LEU A 35 13.44 5.16 -8.13
CA LEU A 35 13.83 6.42 -7.50
C LEU A 35 13.56 6.35 -6.01
N VAL A 36 14.53 6.66 -5.18
CA VAL A 36 14.37 6.87 -3.74
C VAL A 36 14.89 8.26 -3.39
N ALA A 37 14.03 9.07 -2.79
CA ALA A 37 14.39 10.43 -2.41
C ALA A 37 13.94 10.76 -0.99
N ARG A 38 14.68 11.65 -0.35
CA ARG A 38 14.29 12.28 0.90
C ARG A 38 13.41 13.49 0.61
N ILE A 39 12.30 13.60 1.30
CA ILE A 39 11.38 14.73 1.23
C ILE A 39 11.24 15.38 2.61
N VAL A 40 11.02 16.69 2.62
CA VAL A 40 10.93 17.46 3.86
C VAL A 40 9.79 18.46 3.76
N GLY A 41 8.81 18.35 4.64
CA GLY A 41 7.77 19.35 4.83
C GLY A 41 8.12 20.32 5.97
N LYS A 42 7.22 21.24 6.27
CA LYS A 42 7.43 22.25 7.33
C LYS A 42 7.65 21.64 8.74
N ARG A 43 7.03 20.50 9.02
CA ARG A 43 7.04 19.85 10.34
C ARG A 43 7.23 18.33 10.27
N TRP A 44 7.63 17.80 9.13
CA TRP A 44 7.85 16.38 8.93
C TRP A 44 8.98 16.15 7.92
N SER A 45 9.54 15.00 7.94
CA SER A 45 10.44 14.50 6.91
C SER A 45 10.17 13.03 6.66
N GLY A 46 10.48 12.57 5.47
CA GLY A 46 10.26 11.18 5.09
C GLY A 46 11.04 10.80 3.84
N PHE A 47 10.72 9.65 3.34
CA PHE A 47 11.25 9.13 2.09
C PHE A 47 10.09 8.82 1.16
N ILE A 48 10.31 9.02 -0.13
CA ILE A 48 9.44 8.57 -1.20
C ILE A 48 10.22 7.59 -2.07
N ALA A 49 9.55 6.52 -2.48
CA ALA A 49 10.04 5.62 -3.51
C ALA A 49 9.06 5.63 -4.68
N VAL A 50 9.59 5.82 -5.88
CA VAL A 50 8.82 5.75 -7.13
C VAL A 50 9.35 4.57 -7.92
N ILE A 51 8.47 3.70 -8.35
CA ILE A 51 8.80 2.45 -9.04
C ILE A 51 8.14 2.51 -10.42
N ASP A 52 8.95 2.53 -11.49
CA ASP A 52 8.47 2.69 -12.87
C ASP A 52 7.64 1.50 -13.35
N ASP A 53 8.06 0.28 -12.95
CA ASP A 53 7.33 -0.94 -13.26
C ASP A 53 6.58 -1.44 -12.00
N PRO A 54 5.27 -1.21 -11.91
CA PRO A 54 4.47 -1.62 -10.75
C PRO A 54 4.45 -3.13 -10.56
N MET A 55 4.71 -3.94 -11.59
CA MET A 55 4.76 -5.40 -11.48
C MET A 55 5.94 -5.91 -10.65
N ARG A 56 6.90 -5.06 -10.33
CA ARG A 56 8.00 -5.36 -9.40
C ARG A 56 7.59 -5.34 -7.94
N VAL A 57 6.41 -4.78 -7.64
CA VAL A 57 5.88 -4.71 -6.26
C VAL A 57 5.21 -6.03 -5.90
N GLN A 58 5.58 -6.57 -4.75
CA GLN A 58 5.04 -7.84 -4.24
C GLN A 58 4.77 -7.75 -2.74
N VAL A 59 3.85 -8.56 -2.26
CA VAL A 59 3.58 -8.74 -0.84
C VAL A 59 4.32 -9.97 -0.33
N SER A 60 5.20 -9.75 0.65
CA SER A 60 5.84 -10.83 1.40
C SER A 60 5.05 -11.11 2.68
N VAL A 61 4.80 -12.38 2.95
CA VAL A 61 4.01 -12.83 4.10
C VAL A 61 4.81 -13.73 5.02
N CYS A 62 4.46 -13.74 6.31
CA CYS A 62 4.97 -14.74 7.25
C CYS A 62 4.52 -16.14 6.84
N PRO A 63 5.36 -17.17 7.04
CA PRO A 63 5.00 -18.55 6.69
C PRO A 63 3.78 -19.06 7.46
N VAL A 64 3.59 -18.58 8.69
CA VAL A 64 2.50 -18.96 9.58
C VAL A 64 1.88 -17.71 10.16
N PHE A 65 0.55 -17.62 10.12
CA PHE A 65 -0.21 -16.59 10.82
C PHE A 65 -0.57 -17.08 12.22
N SER A 66 -0.10 -16.36 13.23
CA SER A 66 -0.29 -16.75 14.63
C SER A 66 -0.11 -15.55 15.56
N THR A 67 -0.83 -15.56 16.67
CA THR A 67 -0.63 -14.62 17.79
C THR A 67 0.43 -15.09 18.79
N GLU A 68 0.90 -16.34 18.67
CA GLU A 68 1.83 -16.95 19.61
C GLU A 68 3.30 -16.87 19.16
N ILE A 69 3.53 -16.61 17.89
CA ILE A 69 4.87 -16.50 17.32
C ILE A 69 5.14 -15.09 16.81
N ARG A 70 6.40 -14.70 16.85
CA ARG A 70 6.86 -13.45 16.27
C ARG A 70 6.76 -13.51 14.75
N GLY A 71 6.21 -12.45 14.14
CA GLY A 71 6.31 -12.20 12.70
C GLY A 71 7.71 -11.79 12.27
N TYR A 72 7.95 -11.76 10.98
CA TYR A 72 9.20 -11.24 10.42
C TYR A 72 9.21 -9.71 10.49
N SER A 73 10.37 -9.15 10.76
CA SER A 73 10.63 -7.72 10.57
C SER A 73 10.69 -7.38 9.08
N VAL A 74 10.58 -6.09 8.74
CA VAL A 74 10.75 -5.62 7.35
C VAL A 74 12.10 -6.06 6.77
N ALA A 75 13.18 -6.02 7.57
CA ALA A 75 14.50 -6.47 7.14
C ALA A 75 14.53 -7.97 6.84
N GLU A 76 13.92 -8.80 7.69
CA GLU A 76 13.81 -10.26 7.45
C GLU A 76 12.96 -10.57 6.23
N HIS A 77 11.88 -9.82 5.98
CA HIS A 77 11.11 -9.96 4.74
C HIS A 77 11.96 -9.60 3.51
N ALA A 78 12.71 -8.51 3.55
CA ALA A 78 13.59 -8.10 2.46
C ALA A 78 14.67 -9.16 2.16
N GLU A 79 15.34 -9.65 3.20
CA GLU A 79 16.38 -10.68 3.08
C GLU A 79 15.83 -11.98 2.49
N ASN A 80 14.67 -12.45 3.00
CA ASN A 80 14.04 -13.69 2.53
C ASN A 80 13.55 -13.64 1.08
N THR A 81 13.23 -12.44 0.56
CA THR A 81 12.73 -12.24 -0.80
C THR A 81 13.78 -11.70 -1.77
N GLY A 82 14.94 -11.26 -1.27
CA GLY A 82 15.93 -10.56 -2.08
C GLY A 82 15.47 -9.17 -2.54
N ALA A 83 14.52 -8.56 -1.82
CA ALA A 83 14.00 -7.25 -2.18
C ALA A 83 15.04 -6.16 -1.93
N VAL A 84 15.19 -5.23 -2.89
CA VAL A 84 16.08 -4.07 -2.78
C VAL A 84 15.47 -2.93 -1.95
N LEU A 85 14.14 -2.94 -1.83
CA LEU A 85 13.36 -2.02 -0.99
C LEU A 85 12.23 -2.79 -0.33
N ALA A 86 11.96 -2.50 0.93
CA ALA A 86 10.82 -3.05 1.64
C ALA A 86 10.25 -2.04 2.64
N ILE A 87 8.93 -2.09 2.80
CA ILE A 87 8.20 -1.30 3.79
C ILE A 87 7.24 -2.21 4.54
N ASN A 88 6.75 -1.77 5.70
CA ASN A 88 5.67 -2.45 6.38
C ASN A 88 4.37 -2.38 5.52
N GLY A 89 3.62 -3.47 5.56
CA GLY A 89 2.36 -3.63 4.79
C GLY A 89 1.12 -3.52 5.67
N GLY A 90 0.32 -4.59 5.70
CA GLY A 90 -0.96 -4.65 6.39
C GLY A 90 -0.87 -4.59 7.93
N GLY A 91 -2.02 -4.35 8.56
CA GLY A 91 -2.16 -4.41 10.00
C GLY A 91 -2.04 -5.84 10.56
N PHE A 92 -1.67 -5.96 11.82
CA PHE A 92 -1.55 -7.24 12.52
C PHE A 92 -2.00 -7.13 13.97
N GLU A 93 -2.40 -8.25 14.55
CA GLU A 93 -2.66 -8.34 15.99
C GLU A 93 -1.33 -8.27 16.75
N ASP A 94 -1.30 -7.41 17.76
CA ASP A 94 -0.10 -7.17 18.58
C ASP A 94 -0.40 -7.34 20.08
N PRO A 95 -0.62 -8.57 20.55
CA PRO A 95 -0.85 -8.83 21.96
C PRO A 95 0.37 -8.40 22.78
N GLY A 96 0.19 -7.39 23.61
CA GLY A 96 1.27 -6.86 24.45
C GLY A 96 2.05 -5.68 23.86
N GLY A 97 1.74 -5.22 22.65
CA GLY A 97 2.30 -3.99 22.08
C GLY A 97 3.80 -4.08 21.75
N ALA A 98 4.28 -5.28 21.37
CA ALA A 98 5.70 -5.49 21.05
C ALA A 98 6.08 -5.14 19.61
N GLY A 99 5.09 -4.86 18.74
CA GLY A 99 5.29 -4.48 17.35
C GLY A 99 5.80 -5.63 16.46
N ASN A 100 5.49 -6.87 16.80
CA ASN A 100 6.08 -8.04 16.14
C ASN A 100 5.09 -9.19 15.89
N GLY A 101 3.79 -8.88 15.80
CA GLY A 101 2.76 -9.89 15.55
C GLY A 101 2.84 -10.50 14.14
N ALA A 102 2.31 -11.72 14.03
CA ALA A 102 2.24 -12.46 12.76
C ALA A 102 0.80 -12.73 12.29
N MET A 103 -0.22 -12.33 13.05
CA MET A 103 -1.63 -12.53 12.70
C MET A 103 -2.19 -11.30 12.00
N PRO A 104 -2.56 -11.36 10.72
CA PRO A 104 -3.11 -10.22 10.00
C PRO A 104 -4.47 -9.78 10.55
N THR A 105 -4.73 -8.48 10.55
CA THR A 105 -6.05 -7.90 10.85
C THR A 105 -6.81 -7.47 9.60
N GLY A 106 -6.12 -7.19 8.50
CA GLY A 106 -6.68 -6.84 7.20
C GLY A 106 -6.50 -7.94 6.15
N ASN A 107 -7.01 -7.71 4.95
CA ASN A 107 -6.81 -8.64 3.85
C ASN A 107 -5.32 -8.84 3.55
N VAL A 108 -4.94 -10.06 3.21
CA VAL A 108 -3.60 -10.38 2.70
C VAL A 108 -3.74 -11.27 1.48
N MET A 109 -3.22 -10.79 0.36
CA MET A 109 -3.13 -11.53 -0.88
C MET A 109 -1.71 -11.43 -1.44
N ALA A 110 -1.14 -12.55 -1.86
CA ALA A 110 0.21 -12.62 -2.39
C ALA A 110 0.28 -13.65 -3.51
N ASN A 111 0.96 -13.31 -4.62
CA ASN A 111 1.11 -14.18 -5.80
C ASN A 111 -0.24 -14.69 -6.36
N GLY A 112 -1.28 -13.83 -6.36
CA GLY A 112 -2.62 -14.21 -6.82
C GLY A 112 -3.41 -15.11 -5.84
N GLU A 113 -2.87 -15.41 -4.67
CA GLU A 113 -3.50 -16.26 -3.67
C GLU A 113 -3.99 -15.46 -2.46
N LEU A 114 -5.25 -15.66 -2.08
CA LEU A 114 -5.81 -15.13 -0.85
C LEU A 114 -5.21 -15.87 0.36
N ARG A 115 -4.41 -15.17 1.14
CA ARG A 115 -3.72 -15.71 2.33
C ARG A 115 -4.50 -15.46 3.62
N TRP A 116 -5.21 -14.33 3.67
CA TRP A 116 -6.07 -13.96 4.80
C TRP A 116 -7.27 -13.16 4.30
N ASN A 117 -8.47 -13.58 4.71
CA ASN A 117 -9.72 -12.93 4.33
C ASN A 117 -10.24 -12.06 5.49
N SER A 118 -10.42 -10.79 5.21
CA SER A 118 -11.00 -9.81 6.10
C SER A 118 -11.90 -8.87 5.27
N TYR A 119 -12.33 -7.76 5.86
CA TYR A 119 -13.03 -6.68 5.17
C TYR A 119 -12.51 -5.34 5.68
N GLY A 120 -12.29 -4.39 4.80
CA GLY A 120 -11.88 -3.02 5.14
C GLY A 120 -11.03 -2.37 4.07
N SER A 121 -10.48 -1.20 4.43
CA SER A 121 -9.59 -0.46 3.56
C SER A 121 -8.45 -1.34 3.08
N THR A 122 -8.35 -1.46 1.78
CA THR A 122 -7.42 -2.38 1.12
C THR A 122 -6.81 -1.68 -0.08
N VAL A 123 -5.52 -1.89 -0.28
CA VAL A 123 -4.81 -1.56 -1.51
C VAL A 123 -4.30 -2.86 -2.13
N GLY A 124 -4.40 -2.97 -3.45
CA GLY A 124 -3.93 -4.13 -4.18
C GLY A 124 -3.73 -3.83 -5.66
N MET A 125 -3.07 -4.72 -6.36
CA MET A 125 -2.77 -4.57 -7.78
C MET A 125 -3.20 -5.80 -8.55
N ASP A 126 -3.82 -5.59 -9.70
CA ASP A 126 -4.21 -6.66 -10.60
C ASP A 126 -3.07 -7.08 -11.56
N GLY A 127 -3.34 -8.09 -12.37
CA GLY A 127 -2.36 -8.62 -13.32
C GLY A 127 -2.03 -7.68 -14.50
N SER A 128 -2.73 -6.57 -14.64
CA SER A 128 -2.43 -5.52 -15.63
C SER A 128 -1.54 -4.40 -15.07
N GLY A 129 -1.26 -4.41 -13.77
CA GLY A 129 -0.52 -3.35 -13.08
C GLY A 129 -1.40 -2.18 -12.63
N LEU A 130 -2.73 -2.33 -12.67
CA LEU A 130 -3.65 -1.32 -12.16
C LEU A 130 -3.79 -1.44 -10.64
N LEU A 131 -3.59 -0.33 -9.95
CA LEU A 131 -3.78 -0.23 -8.51
C LEU A 131 -5.26 -0.01 -8.17
N HIS A 132 -5.76 -0.83 -7.25
CA HIS A 132 -7.10 -0.75 -6.70
C HIS A 132 -7.03 -0.33 -5.23
N VAL A 133 -7.79 0.69 -4.86
CA VAL A 133 -7.89 1.21 -3.49
C VAL A 133 -9.35 1.34 -3.11
N GLY A 134 -9.73 0.86 -1.94
CA GLY A 134 -11.12 0.95 -1.48
C GLY A 134 -11.42 0.01 -0.30
N GLU A 135 -12.70 -0.16 -0.03
CA GLU A 135 -13.20 -1.07 1.00
C GLU A 135 -13.56 -2.42 0.35
N PHE A 136 -12.73 -3.44 0.55
CA PHE A 136 -12.92 -4.76 -0.07
C PHE A 136 -12.88 -5.88 0.95
N SER A 137 -13.60 -6.96 0.66
CA SER A 137 -13.34 -8.26 1.25
C SER A 137 -12.24 -8.98 0.47
N GLY A 138 -11.56 -9.94 1.10
CA GLY A 138 -10.58 -10.76 0.40
C GLY A 138 -11.17 -11.52 -0.80
N ASN A 139 -12.43 -11.95 -0.71
CA ASN A 139 -13.10 -12.59 -1.84
C ASN A 139 -13.29 -11.63 -3.03
N GLN A 140 -13.63 -10.36 -2.77
CA GLN A 140 -13.69 -9.35 -3.82
C GLN A 140 -12.32 -9.11 -4.45
N CYS A 141 -11.24 -9.12 -3.65
CA CYS A 141 -9.87 -9.05 -4.20
C CYS A 141 -9.57 -10.21 -5.18
N VAL A 142 -10.04 -11.42 -4.86
CA VAL A 142 -9.93 -12.57 -5.77
C VAL A 142 -10.75 -12.37 -7.05
N GLU A 143 -12.00 -11.91 -6.93
CA GLU A 143 -12.88 -11.65 -8.08
C GLU A 143 -12.33 -10.56 -9.00
N MET A 144 -11.66 -9.55 -8.45
CA MET A 144 -10.95 -8.51 -9.20
C MET A 144 -9.63 -8.98 -9.84
N GLY A 145 -9.18 -10.20 -9.56
CA GLY A 145 -7.94 -10.76 -10.12
C GLY A 145 -6.68 -10.13 -9.57
N LEU A 146 -6.72 -9.62 -8.31
CA LEU A 146 -5.55 -9.00 -7.72
C LEU A 146 -4.42 -10.01 -7.59
N GLN A 147 -3.21 -9.57 -7.89
CA GLN A 147 -2.00 -10.36 -7.72
C GLN A 147 -1.44 -10.23 -6.30
N TRP A 148 -1.63 -9.06 -5.71
CA TRP A 148 -1.35 -8.83 -4.31
C TRP A 148 -2.35 -7.83 -3.72
N ALA A 149 -2.59 -7.93 -2.42
CA ALA A 149 -3.36 -6.95 -1.65
C ALA A 149 -2.92 -6.95 -0.19
N VAL A 150 -3.02 -5.78 0.44
CA VAL A 150 -2.86 -5.59 1.88
C VAL A 150 -3.99 -4.72 2.43
N GLY A 151 -4.55 -5.16 3.55
CA GLY A 151 -5.58 -4.42 4.27
C GLY A 151 -4.97 -3.57 5.38
N TYR A 152 -5.06 -2.26 5.22
CA TYR A 152 -4.69 -1.27 6.22
C TYR A 152 -5.30 0.08 5.85
N GLY A 153 -5.67 0.86 6.84
CA GLY A 153 -6.34 2.13 6.61
C GLY A 153 -5.74 3.28 7.40
N PRO A 154 -6.33 4.44 7.23
CA PRO A 154 -7.45 4.74 6.33
C PRO A 154 -7.02 4.92 4.88
N THR A 155 -7.95 4.72 3.94
CA THR A 155 -7.79 5.19 2.56
C THR A 155 -7.73 6.71 2.57
N LEU A 156 -6.66 7.29 2.03
CA LEU A 156 -6.42 8.74 2.03
C LEU A 156 -6.91 9.38 0.73
N VAL A 157 -6.67 8.71 -0.39
CA VAL A 157 -7.05 9.16 -1.73
C VAL A 157 -7.68 7.98 -2.47
N GLU A 158 -8.80 8.20 -3.13
CA GLU A 158 -9.50 7.20 -3.94
C GLU A 158 -9.94 7.85 -5.25
N ASN A 159 -9.54 7.28 -6.39
CA ASN A 159 -9.81 7.83 -7.73
C ASN A 159 -9.42 9.31 -7.88
N GLY A 160 -8.28 9.73 -7.31
CA GLY A 160 -7.80 11.11 -7.36
C GLY A 160 -8.50 12.07 -6.39
N VAL A 161 -9.46 11.59 -5.59
CA VAL A 161 -10.21 12.40 -4.62
C VAL A 161 -9.68 12.17 -3.21
N ILE A 162 -9.27 13.25 -2.55
CA ILE A 162 -8.85 13.20 -1.14
C ILE A 162 -10.06 12.93 -0.27
N ARG A 163 -9.99 11.94 0.61
CA ARG A 163 -11.05 11.64 1.58
C ARG A 163 -11.08 12.69 2.68
N GLU A 164 -12.25 13.27 2.87
CA GLU A 164 -12.53 14.20 3.97
C GLU A 164 -12.99 13.47 5.24
N GLY A 165 -12.93 14.16 6.39
CA GLY A 165 -13.45 13.65 7.66
C GLY A 165 -12.65 12.52 8.29
N LEU A 166 -11.41 12.31 7.86
CA LEU A 166 -10.51 11.39 8.54
C LEU A 166 -10.14 11.95 9.91
N ASP A 167 -10.21 11.09 10.93
CA ASP A 167 -9.74 11.46 12.26
C ASP A 167 -8.26 11.84 12.19
N PRO A 168 -7.84 12.93 12.87
CA PRO A 168 -6.44 13.29 12.94
C PRO A 168 -5.65 12.14 13.58
N LEU A 169 -4.84 11.49 12.75
CA LEU A 169 -3.91 10.46 13.23
C LEU A 169 -2.85 11.14 14.12
N TYR A 170 -2.43 10.43 15.15
CA TYR A 170 -1.37 10.91 16.03
C TYR A 170 -0.10 11.26 15.24
N LEU A 171 0.72 12.17 15.81
CA LEU A 171 1.99 12.60 15.22
C LEU A 171 3.05 11.50 15.35
N GLU A 172 2.91 10.46 14.56
CA GLU A 172 3.80 9.30 14.53
C GLU A 172 4.28 9.03 13.09
N PRO A 173 5.40 8.32 12.93
CA PRO A 173 5.81 7.87 11.59
C PRO A 173 4.71 7.05 10.91
N ARG A 174 4.53 7.27 9.62
CA ARG A 174 3.51 6.59 8.80
C ARG A 174 4.13 6.09 7.51
N THR A 175 3.60 4.98 7.03
CA THR A 175 3.88 4.43 5.71
C THR A 175 2.62 4.52 4.87
N ALA A 176 2.76 4.87 3.61
CA ALA A 176 1.66 4.92 2.65
C ALA A 176 2.08 4.22 1.35
N VAL A 177 1.11 3.71 0.63
CA VAL A 177 1.24 3.09 -0.70
C VAL A 177 0.20 3.71 -1.61
N GLY A 178 0.58 4.06 -2.83
CA GLY A 178 -0.28 4.63 -3.85
C GLY A 178 0.32 4.57 -5.24
#